data_0e04f43565d55da7b7291b0daf08da74
#
_entry.id   0e04f43565d55da7b7291b0daf08da74
#
_cell.length_a   1.000
_cell.length_b   1.000
_cell.length_c   1.000
_cell.angle_alpha   90.00
_cell.angle_beta   90.00
_cell.angle_gamma   90.00
#
_symmetry.space_group_name_H-M   'P 1'
#
loop_
_entity.id
_entity.type
_entity.pdbx_description
1 polymer ?
#
loop_
_entity_poly.entity_id
_entity_poly.type
_entity_poly.pdbx_seq_one_letter_code
_entity_poly.pdbx_strand_id
1 'polypeptide(L)'
;MNYSPKDTPWNFDTTYEINSYKIEFKCLRNFAKEGPLCGQLYINNKLVNCPMECDGFGGPPLITQEYIYTPVYQKGIGGFVDIFGGVIAEINLRNMSVRIIGKKYDVINMAYIKGERLYFYESCIKGESPLRSVGIKEGYKPWTLWDKIKYTYYSFKKM
;
A
#
# COMPACT_ATOMS: atom_id res chain seq x y z
N MET A 1 -2.86 7.93 -23.95
CA MET A 1 -3.03 6.86 -22.92
C MET A 1 -4.42 7.00 -22.32
N ASN A 2 -5.27 6.00 -22.50
CA ASN A 2 -6.53 5.95 -21.77
C ASN A 2 -6.24 5.47 -20.35
N TYR A 3 -6.10 6.40 -19.43
CA TYR A 3 -6.10 6.05 -18.02
C TYR A 3 -7.49 5.54 -17.67
N SER A 4 -7.59 4.27 -17.34
CA SER A 4 -8.80 3.81 -16.68
C SER A 4 -8.91 4.56 -15.34
N PRO A 5 -9.97 5.32 -15.10
CA PRO A 5 -10.12 6.00 -13.82
C PRO A 5 -10.22 5.05 -12.63
N LYS A 6 -10.26 3.74 -12.88
CA LYS A 6 -10.33 2.67 -11.88
C LYS A 6 -8.97 2.10 -11.44
N ASP A 7 -7.85 2.56 -12.01
CA ASP A 7 -6.54 2.00 -11.73
C ASP A 7 -5.66 2.98 -10.96
N THR A 8 -6.23 3.70 -10.04
CA THR A 8 -5.52 4.66 -9.18
C THR A 8 -5.75 4.34 -7.71
N PRO A 9 -4.85 4.77 -6.80
CA PRO A 9 -5.06 4.64 -5.37
C PRO A 9 -6.34 5.33 -4.84
N TRP A 10 -6.92 6.24 -5.60
CA TRP A 10 -8.19 6.91 -5.27
C TRP A 10 -9.43 6.23 -5.84
N ASN A 11 -9.25 5.35 -6.83
CA ASN A 11 -10.36 4.64 -7.46
C ASN A 11 -9.86 3.33 -8.10
N PHE A 12 -10.19 2.21 -7.50
CA PHE A 12 -9.81 0.88 -7.96
C PHE A 12 -10.97 -0.10 -7.75
N ASP A 13 -10.91 -1.24 -8.43
CA ASP A 13 -11.90 -2.30 -8.26
C ASP A 13 -11.83 -2.88 -6.84
N THR A 14 -12.97 -3.08 -6.23
CA THR A 14 -13.09 -3.51 -4.82
C THR A 14 -13.29 -5.00 -4.66
N THR A 15 -13.53 -5.73 -5.75
CA THR A 15 -13.73 -7.17 -5.75
C THR A 15 -12.89 -7.83 -6.84
N TYR A 16 -12.17 -8.87 -6.45
CA TYR A 16 -11.34 -9.67 -7.34
C TYR A 16 -11.62 -11.15 -7.10
N GLU A 17 -11.57 -11.93 -8.17
CA GLU A 17 -11.65 -13.38 -8.09
C GLU A 17 -10.44 -14.00 -8.77
N ILE A 18 -9.77 -14.90 -8.09
CA ILE A 18 -8.67 -15.68 -8.63
C ILE A 18 -8.73 -17.09 -8.07
N ASN A 19 -8.77 -18.10 -8.96
CA ASN A 19 -8.99 -19.48 -8.58
C ASN A 19 -10.26 -19.60 -7.73
N SER A 20 -10.15 -20.15 -6.53
CA SER A 20 -11.26 -20.29 -5.58
C SER A 20 -11.32 -19.15 -4.55
N TYR A 21 -10.50 -18.10 -4.71
CA TYR A 21 -10.43 -16.99 -3.77
C TYR A 21 -11.26 -15.81 -4.25
N LYS A 22 -12.11 -15.30 -3.38
CA LYS A 22 -12.80 -14.04 -3.52
C LYS A 22 -12.17 -13.01 -2.60
N ILE A 23 -11.66 -11.92 -3.19
CA ILE A 23 -10.96 -10.87 -2.49
C ILE A 23 -11.83 -9.62 -2.54
N GLU A 24 -12.11 -9.03 -1.40
CA GLU A 24 -12.99 -7.87 -1.30
C GLU A 24 -12.39 -6.79 -0.40
N PHE A 25 -12.38 -5.55 -0.89
CA PHE A 25 -12.14 -4.36 -0.08
C PHE A 25 -13.49 -3.81 0.38
N LYS A 26 -13.65 -3.60 1.68
CA LYS A 26 -14.88 -3.09 2.28
C LYS A 26 -14.59 -1.90 3.19
N CYS A 27 -15.63 -1.11 3.45
CA CYS A 27 -15.53 0.05 4.34
C CYS A 27 -14.46 1.04 3.90
N LEU A 28 -14.35 1.29 2.60
CA LEU A 28 -13.36 2.19 2.04
C LEU A 28 -13.62 3.64 2.47
N ARG A 29 -12.56 4.32 2.83
CA ARG A 29 -12.54 5.73 3.17
C ARG A 29 -11.25 6.38 2.69
N ASN A 30 -11.24 7.68 2.53
CA ASN A 30 -10.00 8.39 2.24
C ASN A 30 -9.05 8.33 3.44
N PHE A 31 -7.82 7.94 3.16
CA PHE A 31 -6.73 8.05 4.10
C PHE A 31 -6.34 9.52 4.24
N ALA A 32 -6.50 10.09 5.43
CA ALA A 32 -6.41 11.52 5.66
C ALA A 32 -7.37 12.33 4.76
N LYS A 33 -7.25 13.65 4.77
CA LYS A 33 -8.06 14.50 3.90
C LYS A 33 -7.58 14.37 2.45
N GLU A 34 -8.47 13.94 1.56
CA GLU A 34 -8.20 13.80 0.13
C GLU A 34 -7.08 12.78 -0.22
N GLY A 35 -6.74 11.90 0.70
CA GLY A 35 -5.76 10.84 0.48
C GLY A 35 -6.34 9.64 -0.29
N PRO A 36 -5.50 8.64 -0.57
CA PRO A 36 -5.92 7.42 -1.24
C PRO A 36 -6.99 6.66 -0.44
N LEU A 37 -7.75 5.82 -1.12
CA LEU A 37 -8.74 4.96 -0.47
C LEU A 37 -8.06 3.83 0.28
N CYS A 38 -8.54 3.55 1.46
CA CYS A 38 -8.15 2.36 2.23
C CYS A 38 -9.32 1.83 3.06
N GLY A 39 -9.30 0.57 3.38
CA GLY A 39 -10.35 -0.08 4.13
C GLY A 39 -9.98 -1.46 4.61
N GLN A 40 -10.99 -2.24 4.92
CA GLN A 40 -10.83 -3.62 5.33
C GLN A 40 -10.66 -4.54 4.12
N LEU A 41 -9.82 -5.54 4.25
CA LEU A 41 -9.59 -6.56 3.23
C LEU A 41 -10.11 -7.91 3.72
N TYR A 42 -10.89 -8.57 2.87
CA TYR A 42 -11.47 -9.89 3.13
C TYR A 42 -11.02 -10.87 2.04
N ILE A 43 -10.72 -12.08 2.46
CA ILE A 43 -10.49 -13.21 1.57
C ILE A 43 -11.50 -14.30 1.94
N ASN A 44 -12.35 -14.68 1.00
CA ASN A 44 -13.45 -15.65 1.23
C ASN A 44 -14.27 -15.31 2.50
N ASN A 45 -14.67 -14.05 2.62
CA ASN A 45 -15.43 -13.49 3.75
C ASN A 45 -14.72 -13.49 5.11
N LYS A 46 -13.42 -13.76 5.14
CA LYS A 46 -12.60 -13.68 6.35
C LYS A 46 -11.75 -12.42 6.34
N LEU A 47 -11.79 -11.67 7.43
CA LEU A 47 -11.01 -10.45 7.60
C LEU A 47 -9.51 -10.76 7.65
N VAL A 48 -8.74 -10.04 6.83
CA VAL A 48 -7.27 -10.06 6.90
C VAL A 48 -6.82 -9.12 8.01
N ASN A 49 -6.03 -9.65 8.94
CA ASN A 49 -5.48 -8.87 10.03
C ASN A 49 -4.13 -8.29 9.67
N CYS A 50 -3.99 -6.97 9.75
CA CYS A 50 -2.71 -6.30 9.57
C CYS A 50 -1.82 -6.55 10.81
N PRO A 51 -0.53 -6.93 10.63
CA PRO A 51 0.37 -7.19 11.76
C PRO A 51 0.86 -5.91 12.46
N MET A 52 0.45 -4.76 11.99
CA MET A 52 0.80 -3.45 12.53
C MET A 52 -0.44 -2.57 12.60
N GLU A 53 -0.39 -1.56 13.46
CA GLU A 53 -1.45 -0.55 13.48
C GLU A 53 -1.51 0.18 12.15
N CYS A 54 -2.68 0.18 11.53
CA CYS A 54 -2.89 0.80 10.23
C CYS A 54 -4.31 1.36 10.10
N ASP A 55 -4.49 2.30 9.17
CA ASP A 55 -5.80 2.84 8.80
C ASP A 55 -6.55 1.92 7.84
N GLY A 56 -5.85 1.11 7.07
CA GLY A 56 -6.45 0.12 6.19
C GLY A 56 -5.58 -0.28 5.00
N PHE A 57 -6.08 -1.26 4.29
CA PHE A 57 -5.51 -1.75 3.03
C PHE A 57 -6.01 -0.89 1.87
N GLY A 58 -5.11 -0.48 1.01
CA GLY A 58 -5.42 0.30 -0.20
C GLY A 58 -5.29 -0.51 -1.48
N GLY A 59 -5.35 0.16 -2.61
CA GLY A 59 -5.23 -0.44 -3.93
C GLY A 59 -4.60 0.53 -4.94
N PRO A 60 -4.56 0.13 -6.22
CA PRO A 60 -4.94 -1.19 -6.72
C PRO A 60 -3.95 -2.29 -6.29
N PRO A 61 -4.43 -3.49 -5.99
CA PRO A 61 -3.55 -4.59 -5.63
C PRO A 61 -2.92 -5.24 -6.86
N LEU A 62 -1.79 -5.92 -6.66
CA LEU A 62 -1.27 -6.91 -7.59
C LEU A 62 -1.58 -8.29 -7.04
N ILE A 63 -2.22 -9.12 -7.83
CA ILE A 63 -2.69 -10.44 -7.40
C ILE A 63 -2.01 -11.51 -8.25
N THR A 64 -1.38 -12.45 -7.56
CA THR A 64 -0.82 -13.67 -8.16
C THR A 64 -1.66 -14.88 -7.75
N GLN A 65 -1.28 -16.06 -8.16
CA GLN A 65 -1.99 -17.28 -7.77
C GLN A 65 -1.88 -17.58 -6.26
N GLU A 66 -0.86 -17.08 -5.59
CA GLU A 66 -0.57 -17.40 -4.18
C GLU A 66 -0.63 -16.19 -3.25
N TYR A 67 -0.42 -14.98 -3.78
CA TYR A 67 -0.25 -13.77 -2.98
C TYR A 67 -1.03 -12.59 -3.52
N ILE A 68 -1.40 -11.69 -2.59
CA ILE A 68 -1.82 -10.33 -2.88
C ILE A 68 -0.72 -9.40 -2.40
N TYR A 69 -0.34 -8.44 -3.24
CA TYR A 69 0.52 -7.31 -2.88
C TYR A 69 -0.31 -6.04 -2.91
N THR A 70 -0.40 -5.36 -1.81
CA THR A 70 -1.29 -4.20 -1.69
C THR A 70 -0.71 -3.16 -0.73
N PRO A 71 -0.99 -1.86 -0.94
CA PRO A 71 -0.62 -0.84 0.02
C PRO A 71 -1.37 -1.00 1.35
N VAL A 72 -0.69 -0.68 2.43
CA VAL A 72 -1.28 -0.49 3.76
C VAL A 72 -0.91 0.90 4.22
N TYR A 73 -1.90 1.74 4.51
CA TYR A 73 -1.68 3.12 4.90
C TYR A 73 -1.72 3.30 6.41
N GLN A 74 -0.79 4.10 6.91
CA GLN A 74 -0.64 4.40 8.33
C GLN A 74 -0.52 5.89 8.55
N LYS A 75 -1.22 6.38 9.58
CA LYS A 75 -0.86 7.63 10.24
C LYS A 75 0.32 7.39 11.16
N GLY A 76 1.29 8.26 11.14
CA GLY A 76 2.37 8.24 12.10
C GLY A 76 1.82 8.46 13.51
N ILE A 77 2.27 7.66 14.45
CA ILE A 77 1.93 7.86 15.85
C ILE A 77 2.73 9.04 16.38
N GLY A 78 2.01 10.03 16.83
CA GLY A 78 2.37 11.09 17.73
C GLY A 78 3.84 11.48 17.86
N GLY A 79 4.15 12.59 17.44
CA GLY A 79 5.32 13.40 17.57
C GLY A 79 4.93 14.77 17.07
N PHE A 80 5.87 15.65 16.91
CA PHE A 80 5.61 17.00 16.40
C PHE A 80 5.09 17.02 14.95
N VAL A 81 5.18 15.90 14.23
CA VAL A 81 4.71 15.77 12.85
C VAL A 81 4.12 14.38 12.65
N ASP A 82 2.89 14.32 12.18
CA ASP A 82 2.27 13.09 11.69
C ASP A 82 2.95 12.64 10.40
N ILE A 83 3.59 11.48 10.45
CA ILE A 83 4.22 10.88 9.28
C ILE A 83 3.19 10.00 8.59
N PHE A 84 2.55 10.54 7.56
CA PHE A 84 1.65 9.79 6.70
C PHE A 84 2.45 8.94 5.72
N GLY A 85 1.92 7.81 5.36
CA GLY A 85 2.51 7.02 4.29
C GLY A 85 1.96 5.61 4.25
N GLY A 86 2.45 4.88 3.25
CA GLY A 86 2.09 3.50 2.99
C GLY A 86 3.28 2.56 3.05
N VAL A 87 3.00 1.33 3.39
CA VAL A 87 3.90 0.19 3.27
C VAL A 87 3.28 -0.84 2.33
N ILE A 88 4.08 -1.74 1.80
CA ILE A 88 3.59 -2.81 0.95
C ILE A 88 3.39 -4.07 1.80
N ALA A 89 2.19 -4.61 1.76
CA ALA A 89 1.87 -5.89 2.38
C ALA A 89 1.85 -7.00 1.33
N GLU A 90 2.46 -8.12 1.66
CA GLU A 90 2.31 -9.40 0.99
C GLU A 90 1.36 -10.26 1.82
N ILE A 91 0.28 -10.70 1.23
CA ILE A 91 -0.75 -11.50 1.89
C ILE A 91 -0.81 -12.86 1.21
N ASN A 92 -0.59 -13.92 1.96
CA ASN A 92 -0.73 -15.27 1.45
C ASN A 92 -2.23 -15.63 1.36
N LEU A 93 -2.68 -15.98 0.15
CA LEU A 93 -4.09 -16.31 -0.09
C LEU A 93 -4.55 -17.56 0.65
N ARG A 94 -3.65 -18.50 0.89
CA ARG A 94 -3.99 -19.81 1.48
C ARG A 94 -4.20 -19.72 2.99
N ASN A 95 -3.32 -19.04 3.71
CA ASN A 95 -3.33 -18.97 5.17
C ASN A 95 -3.60 -17.58 5.73
N MET A 96 -3.74 -16.57 4.87
CA MET A 96 -4.01 -15.18 5.22
C MET A 96 -2.90 -14.52 6.06
N SER A 97 -1.69 -15.09 6.08
CA SER A 97 -0.55 -14.45 6.72
C SER A 97 -0.14 -13.20 5.97
N VAL A 98 0.22 -12.16 6.73
CA VAL A 98 0.62 -10.86 6.19
C VAL A 98 2.07 -10.58 6.55
N ARG A 99 2.85 -10.21 5.56
CA ARG A 99 4.24 -9.79 5.71
C ARG A 99 4.41 -8.40 5.10
N ILE A 100 5.05 -7.51 5.81
CA ILE A 100 5.38 -6.18 5.31
C ILE A 100 6.76 -6.22 4.66
N ILE A 101 6.88 -5.63 3.48
CA ILE A 101 8.13 -5.59 2.71
C ILE A 101 8.57 -4.16 2.42
N GLY A 102 9.88 -3.98 2.33
CA GLY A 102 10.47 -2.69 2.01
C GLY A 102 10.39 -1.69 3.16
N LYS A 103 10.13 -0.46 2.82
CA LYS A 103 10.09 0.68 3.74
C LYS A 103 8.76 1.45 3.59
N LYS A 104 8.64 2.54 4.32
CA LYS A 104 7.51 3.45 4.19
C LYS A 104 7.69 4.36 2.98
N TYR A 105 6.64 4.49 2.19
CA TYR A 105 6.53 5.35 1.00
C TYR A 105 5.39 6.34 1.19
N ASP A 106 5.26 7.33 0.31
CA ASP A 106 4.12 8.25 0.32
C ASP A 106 2.84 7.53 -0.13
N VAL A 107 2.48 7.70 -1.38
CA VAL A 107 1.38 6.96 -2.02
C VAL A 107 1.98 5.81 -2.81
N ILE A 108 1.35 4.66 -2.75
CA ILE A 108 1.81 3.48 -3.48
C ILE A 108 0.79 3.13 -4.55
N ASN A 109 1.17 3.32 -5.80
CA ASN A 109 0.39 2.92 -6.96
C ASN A 109 1.07 1.72 -7.63
N MET A 110 0.60 0.53 -7.31
CA MET A 110 1.21 -0.72 -7.78
C MET A 110 1.13 -0.83 -9.30
N ALA A 111 2.23 -1.18 -9.94
CA ALA A 111 2.34 -1.29 -11.39
C ALA A 111 2.36 -2.76 -11.86
N TYR A 112 3.41 -3.50 -11.53
CA TYR A 112 3.57 -4.89 -11.95
C TYR A 112 4.63 -5.62 -11.11
N ILE A 113 4.68 -6.94 -11.30
CA ILE A 113 5.72 -7.81 -10.77
C ILE A 113 6.56 -8.31 -11.94
N LYS A 114 7.86 -8.26 -11.79
CA LYS A 114 8.81 -8.86 -12.73
C LYS A 114 9.93 -9.56 -11.97
N GLY A 115 10.03 -10.88 -12.16
CA GLY A 115 10.94 -11.69 -11.37
C GLY A 115 10.58 -11.63 -9.88
N GLU A 116 11.57 -11.39 -9.05
CA GLU A 116 11.40 -11.26 -7.60
C GLU A 116 11.29 -9.80 -7.13
N ARG A 117 10.78 -8.90 -7.98
CA ARG A 117 10.63 -7.48 -7.65
C ARG A 117 9.23 -6.98 -7.95
N LEU A 118 8.73 -6.13 -7.04
CA LEU A 118 7.53 -5.32 -7.21
C LEU A 118 7.91 -3.96 -7.75
N TYR A 119 7.15 -3.48 -8.71
CA TYR A 119 7.30 -2.15 -9.30
C TYR A 119 6.07 -1.31 -9.02
N PHE A 120 6.28 -0.06 -8.65
CA PHE A 120 5.22 0.87 -8.28
C PHE A 120 5.63 2.32 -8.50
N TYR A 121 4.64 3.21 -8.47
CA TYR A 121 4.84 4.65 -8.50
C TYR A 121 4.39 5.27 -7.18
N GLU A 122 5.08 6.31 -6.73
CA GLU A 122 4.66 7.13 -5.58
C GLU A 122 3.82 8.33 -6.07
N SER A 123 2.77 8.05 -6.84
CA SER A 123 1.90 9.06 -7.43
C SER A 123 0.51 8.50 -7.69
N CYS A 124 -0.46 9.39 -7.84
CA CYS A 124 -1.83 9.03 -8.22
C CYS A 124 -1.88 8.41 -9.63
N ILE A 125 -1.12 8.97 -10.56
CA ILE A 125 -1.13 8.57 -11.96
C ILE A 125 0.19 7.84 -12.28
N LYS A 126 0.08 6.63 -12.83
CA LYS A 126 1.24 5.85 -13.27
C LYS A 126 2.01 6.63 -14.32
N GLY A 127 3.33 6.72 -14.13
CA GLY A 127 4.24 7.44 -15.01
C GLY A 127 4.49 8.91 -14.66
N GLU A 128 3.77 9.51 -13.73
CA GLU A 128 4.01 10.89 -13.26
C GLU A 128 5.20 11.01 -12.30
N SER A 129 5.60 9.93 -11.68
CA SER A 129 6.79 9.84 -10.83
C SER A 129 7.75 8.79 -11.37
N PRO A 130 9.02 8.78 -10.93
CA PRO A 130 9.94 7.70 -11.28
C PRO A 130 9.41 6.35 -10.82
N LEU A 131 9.59 5.32 -11.64
CA LEU A 131 9.26 3.95 -11.30
C LEU A 131 10.17 3.48 -10.16
N ARG A 132 9.56 3.00 -9.09
CA ARG A 132 10.23 2.42 -7.93
C ARG A 132 10.18 0.91 -7.98
N SER A 133 11.10 0.26 -7.28
CA SER A 133 11.03 -1.19 -7.10
C SER A 133 11.52 -1.61 -5.71
N VAL A 134 11.00 -2.75 -5.27
CA VAL A 134 11.38 -3.39 -4.02
C VAL A 134 11.46 -4.90 -4.25
N GLY A 135 12.44 -5.56 -3.65
CA GLY A 135 12.53 -7.01 -3.71
C GLY A 135 11.44 -7.66 -2.86
N ILE A 136 10.77 -8.67 -3.40
CA ILE A 136 9.70 -9.38 -2.68
C ILE A 136 10.25 -10.03 -1.40
N LYS A 137 11.50 -10.45 -1.41
CA LYS A 137 12.16 -11.07 -0.24
C LYS A 137 12.72 -10.06 0.77
N GLU A 138 12.64 -8.77 0.47
CA GLU A 138 13.10 -7.74 1.41
C GLU A 138 12.22 -7.72 2.65
N GLY A 139 12.85 -7.71 3.83
CA GLY A 139 12.15 -7.50 5.09
C GLY A 139 11.73 -6.04 5.26
N TYR A 140 10.81 -5.79 6.19
CA TYR A 140 10.39 -4.44 6.55
C TYR A 140 11.53 -3.68 7.22
N LYS A 141 11.78 -2.47 6.74
CA LYS A 141 12.77 -1.53 7.28
C LYS A 141 12.04 -0.33 7.87
N PRO A 142 11.75 -0.32 9.17
CA PRO A 142 11.08 0.82 9.79
C PRO A 142 11.95 2.08 9.70
N TRP A 143 11.31 3.22 9.70
CA TRP A 143 12.02 4.49 9.73
C TRP A 143 12.84 4.61 11.01
N THR A 144 14.11 4.96 10.83
CA THR A 144 15.00 5.32 11.93
C THR A 144 14.66 6.70 12.48
N LEU A 145 15.23 7.04 13.64
CA LEU A 145 15.10 8.39 14.18
C LEU A 145 15.63 9.46 13.19
N TRP A 146 16.69 9.14 12.47
CA TRP A 146 17.26 10.03 11.45
C TRP A 146 16.33 10.23 10.27
N ASP A 147 15.64 9.22 9.82
CA ASP A 147 14.65 9.33 8.75
C ASP A 147 13.51 10.26 9.16
N LYS A 148 13.03 10.14 10.39
CA LYS A 148 12.00 10.99 10.98
C LYS A 148 12.45 12.44 11.07
N ILE A 149 13.67 12.70 11.54
CA ILE A 149 14.27 14.04 11.62
C ILE A 149 14.40 14.67 10.24
N LYS A 150 14.91 13.92 9.25
CA LYS A 150 15.03 14.42 7.88
C LYS A 150 13.67 14.75 7.28
N TYR A 151 12.68 13.89 7.46
CA TYR A 151 11.34 14.13 6.97
C TYR A 151 10.74 15.41 7.56
N THR A 152 10.83 15.56 8.87
CA THR A 152 10.39 16.77 9.58
C THR A 152 11.07 18.03 9.06
N TYR A 153 12.40 18.00 8.91
CA TYR A 153 13.16 19.11 8.38
C TYR A 153 12.71 19.54 6.98
N TYR A 154 12.54 18.56 6.07
CA TYR A 154 12.09 18.85 4.70
C TYR A 154 10.63 19.32 4.65
N SER A 155 9.77 18.83 5.53
CA SER A 155 8.39 19.29 5.62
C SER A 155 8.30 20.75 6.04
N PHE A 156 9.11 21.18 7.01
CA PHE A 156 9.19 22.60 7.40
C PHE A 156 9.77 23.50 6.32
N LYS A 157 10.69 22.99 5.50
CA LYS A 157 11.31 23.79 4.43
C LYS A 157 10.40 24.05 3.24
N LYS A 158 9.33 23.26 3.09
CA LYS A 158 8.31 23.42 2.04
C LYS A 158 7.13 24.31 2.46
N MET A 159 7.05 24.64 3.73
CA MET A 159 6.07 25.60 4.26
C MET A 159 6.61 27.02 4.15
#